data_302656bd63ad5fbc8998c309c0ad3c3e
#
_entry.id   302656bd63ad5fbc8998c309c0ad3c3e
#
_cell.length_a   1.000
_cell.length_b   1.000
_cell.length_c   1.000
_cell.angle_alpha   90.00
_cell.angle_beta   90.00
_cell.angle_gamma   90.00
#
_symmetry.space_group_name_H-M   'P 1'
#
loop_
_entity.id
_entity.type
_entity.pdbx_description
1 polymer ?
#
loop_
_entity_poly.entity_id
_entity_poly.type
_entity_poly.pdbx_seq_one_letter_code
_entity_poly.pdbx_strand_id
1 'polypeptide(L)'
;QMCIRDRNKNYFLDKKDVELNIVGISAKTKNKKRNFNISNYVWYDDPREMSKDDNCNVIVELIGEEKGISYEIIETALKNKKHVVTGNKALIAKHGKELFKLANTHSLALSYEAAVAGGIPVIKIIKNSISLDRINKISGILNGTTNYILTKMQQDNLSFDAVLKIAKDKGFTSDQESKLDIGGYDAAHKLTILSTLCFKSNFKNE
;
A
#
# COMPACT_ATOMS: atom_id res chain seq x y z
N GLN A 1 8.57 -9.63 -1.82
CA GLN A 1 8.82 -9.03 -0.49
C GLN A 1 9.56 -9.99 0.44
N MET A 2 9.16 -11.27 0.52
CA MET A 2 9.90 -12.26 1.30
C MET A 2 11.38 -12.34 0.89
N CYS A 3 11.68 -12.32 -0.40
CA CYS A 3 13.06 -12.29 -0.89
C CYS A 3 13.86 -11.06 -0.45
N ILE A 4 13.19 -9.90 -0.28
CA ILE A 4 13.83 -8.69 0.25
C ILE A 4 14.15 -8.86 1.73
N ARG A 5 13.23 -9.41 2.51
CA ARG A 5 13.45 -9.75 3.92
C ARG A 5 14.60 -10.71 4.06
N ASP A 6 14.61 -11.82 3.31
CA ASP A 6 15.65 -12.85 3.42
C ASP A 6 17.03 -12.32 3.08
N ARG A 7 17.14 -11.46 2.06
CA ARG A 7 18.40 -10.76 1.73
C ARG A 7 18.89 -9.80 2.81
N ASN A 8 17.98 -9.24 3.61
CA ASN A 8 18.29 -8.25 4.62
C ASN A 8 18.15 -8.80 6.06
N LYS A 9 17.99 -10.12 6.24
CA LYS A 9 17.79 -10.73 7.57
C LYS A 9 18.90 -10.33 8.53
N ASN A 10 20.16 -10.49 8.15
CA ASN A 10 21.31 -10.15 8.98
C ASN A 10 21.38 -8.63 9.24
N TYR A 11 21.06 -7.79 8.26
CA TYR A 11 21.03 -6.34 8.47
C TYR A 11 20.05 -5.93 9.56
N PHE A 12 18.86 -6.50 9.61
CA PHE A 12 17.87 -6.18 10.65
C PHE A 12 18.33 -6.67 12.01
N LEU A 13 18.89 -7.87 12.09
CA LEU A 13 19.42 -8.43 13.33
C LEU A 13 20.61 -7.61 13.84
N ASP A 14 21.64 -7.40 12.98
CA ASP A 14 22.90 -6.78 13.39
C ASP A 14 22.78 -5.27 13.66
N LYS A 15 21.91 -4.57 12.92
CA LYS A 15 21.81 -3.10 12.97
C LYS A 15 20.62 -2.57 13.79
N LYS A 16 19.62 -3.40 14.03
CA LYS A 16 18.37 -2.97 14.67
C LYS A 16 17.97 -3.85 15.86
N ASP A 17 18.71 -4.91 16.11
CA ASP A 17 18.37 -5.93 17.11
C ASP A 17 16.91 -6.42 16.96
N VAL A 18 16.48 -6.60 15.70
CA VAL A 18 15.13 -7.02 15.33
C VAL A 18 15.19 -8.25 14.46
N GLU A 19 14.57 -9.32 14.90
CA GLU A 19 14.33 -10.50 14.08
C GLU A 19 12.92 -10.46 13.46
N LEU A 20 12.86 -10.52 12.13
CA LEU A 20 11.61 -10.57 11.38
C LEU A 20 11.29 -12.01 10.99
N ASN A 21 10.34 -12.62 11.68
CA ASN A 21 9.86 -13.96 11.41
C ASN A 21 8.51 -13.93 10.69
N ILE A 22 8.41 -14.61 9.53
CA ILE A 22 7.12 -14.83 8.89
C ILE A 22 6.50 -16.07 9.53
N VAL A 23 5.39 -15.89 10.22
CA VAL A 23 4.67 -16.95 10.92
C VAL A 23 3.68 -17.62 9.98
N GLY A 24 2.93 -16.81 9.22
CA GLY A 24 1.85 -17.30 8.40
C GLY A 24 1.68 -16.56 7.07
N ILE A 25 0.99 -17.21 6.17
CA ILE A 25 0.70 -16.72 4.82
C ILE A 25 -0.75 -17.02 4.48
N SER A 26 -1.40 -16.08 3.84
CA SER A 26 -2.69 -16.28 3.17
C SER A 26 -2.67 -15.67 1.77
N ALA A 27 -3.30 -16.33 0.82
CA ALA A 27 -3.50 -15.82 -0.53
C ALA A 27 -4.66 -16.57 -1.22
N LYS A 28 -5.24 -15.98 -2.26
CA LYS A 28 -6.37 -16.54 -3.00
C LYS A 28 -6.14 -17.97 -3.52
N THR A 29 -4.90 -18.31 -3.91
CA THR A 29 -4.57 -19.62 -4.50
C THR A 29 -3.36 -20.23 -3.80
N LYS A 30 -3.57 -21.30 -3.03
CA LYS A 30 -2.53 -22.01 -2.29
C LYS A 30 -1.47 -22.59 -3.23
N ASN A 31 -1.89 -23.28 -4.25
CA ASN A 31 -1.03 -24.06 -5.16
C ASN A 31 -0.44 -23.25 -6.32
N LYS A 32 -0.54 -21.91 -6.30
CA LYS A 32 0.12 -21.06 -7.29
C LYS A 32 1.64 -21.22 -7.20
N LYS A 33 2.31 -21.45 -8.34
CA LYS A 33 3.78 -21.50 -8.41
C LYS A 33 4.37 -20.18 -7.89
N ARG A 34 5.28 -20.29 -6.93
CA ARG A 34 5.99 -19.14 -6.30
C ARG A 34 7.49 -19.37 -6.36
N ASN A 35 8.26 -18.29 -6.35
CA ASN A 35 9.73 -18.35 -6.36
C ASN A 35 10.34 -18.64 -4.96
N PHE A 36 9.53 -19.09 -4.02
CA PHE A 36 9.96 -19.46 -2.66
C PHE A 36 9.07 -20.59 -2.13
N ASN A 37 9.63 -21.35 -1.19
CA ASN A 37 8.89 -22.45 -0.55
C ASN A 37 7.99 -21.91 0.55
N ILE A 38 6.70 -22.26 0.50
CA ILE A 38 5.69 -21.87 1.49
C ILE A 38 5.45 -22.95 2.55
N SER A 39 6.03 -24.14 2.45
CA SER A 39 5.79 -25.26 3.38
C SER A 39 6.26 -24.99 4.81
N ASN A 40 7.16 -24.04 4.98
CA ASN A 40 7.71 -23.66 6.30
C ASN A 40 6.82 -22.65 7.06
N TYR A 41 5.70 -22.23 6.47
CA TYR A 41 4.81 -21.23 7.03
C TYR A 41 3.42 -21.80 7.26
N VAL A 42 2.73 -21.36 8.30
CA VAL A 42 1.32 -21.68 8.49
C VAL A 42 0.53 -21.09 7.34
N TRP A 43 -0.28 -21.92 6.68
CA TRP A 43 -1.17 -21.46 5.64
C TRP A 43 -2.57 -21.22 6.21
N TYR A 44 -3.12 -20.02 6.01
CA TYR A 44 -4.48 -19.67 6.38
C TYR A 44 -5.34 -19.60 5.13
N ASP A 45 -6.37 -20.43 5.03
CA ASP A 45 -7.35 -20.37 3.94
C ASP A 45 -8.25 -19.13 4.10
N ASP A 46 -8.55 -18.75 5.31
CA ASP A 46 -9.18 -17.45 5.64
C ASP A 46 -8.16 -16.51 6.30
N PRO A 47 -7.80 -15.39 5.62
CA PRO A 47 -6.84 -14.44 6.16
C PRO A 47 -7.31 -13.73 7.45
N ARG A 48 -8.61 -13.75 7.76
CA ARG A 48 -9.14 -13.22 9.02
C ARG A 48 -8.67 -14.03 10.24
N GLU A 49 -8.48 -15.32 10.07
CA GLU A 49 -7.96 -16.18 11.15
C GLU A 49 -6.50 -15.82 11.48
N MET A 50 -5.70 -15.50 10.48
CA MET A 50 -4.33 -15.00 10.70
C MET A 50 -4.32 -13.70 11.52
N SER A 51 -5.33 -12.85 11.34
CA SER A 51 -5.48 -11.60 12.11
C SER A 51 -5.85 -11.82 13.58
N LYS A 52 -6.27 -13.02 13.95
CA LYS A 52 -6.58 -13.44 15.34
C LYS A 52 -5.46 -14.23 16.00
N ASP A 53 -4.54 -14.81 15.23
CA ASP A 53 -3.50 -15.71 15.73
C ASP A 53 -2.51 -14.97 16.67
N ASP A 54 -2.40 -15.40 17.93
CA ASP A 54 -1.54 -14.79 18.95
C ASP A 54 -0.04 -14.87 18.63
N ASN A 55 0.37 -15.77 17.73
CA ASN A 55 1.75 -15.85 17.27
C ASN A 55 2.11 -14.73 16.27
N CYS A 56 1.14 -13.98 15.77
CA CYS A 56 1.34 -12.86 14.86
C CYS A 56 1.26 -11.53 15.60
N ASN A 57 2.33 -10.74 15.58
CA ASN A 57 2.34 -9.39 16.15
C ASN A 57 2.01 -8.30 15.10
N VAL A 58 2.29 -8.58 13.83
CA VAL A 58 2.14 -7.65 12.72
C VAL A 58 1.45 -8.32 11.55
N ILE A 59 0.41 -7.71 11.03
CA ILE A 59 -0.26 -8.13 9.80
C ILE A 59 0.20 -7.24 8.64
N VAL A 60 0.61 -7.88 7.53
CA VAL A 60 0.97 -7.19 6.28
C VAL A 60 -0.12 -7.46 5.25
N GLU A 61 -0.96 -6.47 4.97
CA GLU A 61 -2.05 -6.56 4.01
C GLU A 61 -1.60 -6.01 2.64
N LEU A 62 -1.73 -6.84 1.60
CA LEU A 62 -1.31 -6.55 0.22
C LEU A 62 -2.34 -7.06 -0.82
N ILE A 63 -3.59 -7.22 -0.42
CA ILE A 63 -4.67 -7.70 -1.30
C ILE A 63 -5.10 -6.57 -2.24
N GLY A 64 -5.28 -5.37 -1.70
CA GLY A 64 -5.53 -4.17 -2.50
C GLY A 64 -7.01 -3.88 -2.77
N GLU A 65 -7.94 -4.56 -2.13
CA GLU A 65 -9.37 -4.28 -2.24
C GLU A 65 -9.76 -3.08 -1.37
N GLU A 66 -10.60 -2.20 -1.91
CA GLU A 66 -11.09 -1.01 -1.20
C GLU A 66 -11.98 -1.37 0.01
N LYS A 67 -12.72 -2.47 -0.09
CA LYS A 67 -13.69 -2.97 0.87
C LYS A 67 -13.50 -4.47 1.10
N GLY A 68 -14.44 -5.08 1.83
CA GLY A 68 -14.50 -6.51 2.01
C GLY A 68 -13.33 -7.03 2.82
N ILE A 69 -12.68 -8.07 2.30
CA ILE A 69 -11.68 -8.83 3.05
C ILE A 69 -10.50 -8.00 3.53
N SER A 70 -10.01 -7.04 2.74
CA SER A 70 -8.90 -6.16 3.13
C SER A 70 -9.25 -5.31 4.36
N TYR A 71 -10.46 -4.73 4.38
CA TYR A 71 -10.94 -3.96 5.52
C TYR A 71 -11.11 -4.84 6.75
N GLU A 72 -11.75 -5.99 6.60
CA GLU A 72 -12.01 -6.94 7.69
C GLU A 72 -10.72 -7.45 8.34
N ILE A 73 -9.70 -7.76 7.54
CA ILE A 73 -8.38 -8.19 8.03
C ILE A 73 -7.75 -7.09 8.90
N ILE A 74 -7.71 -5.86 8.40
CA ILE A 74 -7.09 -4.74 9.11
C ILE A 74 -7.87 -4.43 10.40
N GLU A 75 -9.20 -4.33 10.31
CA GLU A 75 -10.03 -4.07 11.47
C GLU A 75 -9.88 -5.17 12.52
N THR A 76 -9.93 -6.44 12.12
CA THR A 76 -9.75 -7.59 13.01
C THR A 76 -8.37 -7.58 13.66
N ALA A 77 -7.31 -7.31 12.90
CA ALA A 77 -5.95 -7.23 13.42
C ALA A 77 -5.82 -6.15 14.50
N LEU A 78 -6.34 -4.95 14.24
CA LEU A 78 -6.31 -3.84 15.20
C LEU A 78 -7.13 -4.15 16.47
N LYS A 79 -8.30 -4.78 16.34
CA LYS A 79 -9.12 -5.25 17.47
C LYS A 79 -8.40 -6.32 18.31
N ASN A 80 -7.58 -7.17 17.67
CA ASN A 80 -6.75 -8.17 18.32
C ASN A 80 -5.35 -7.67 18.68
N LYS A 81 -5.17 -6.35 18.84
CA LYS A 81 -3.94 -5.71 19.32
C LYS A 81 -2.71 -5.99 18.44
N LYS A 82 -2.89 -6.14 17.14
CA LYS A 82 -1.79 -6.36 16.19
C LYS A 82 -1.50 -5.09 15.40
N HIS A 83 -0.22 -4.81 15.17
CA HIS A 83 0.20 -3.76 14.26
C HIS A 83 -0.14 -4.13 12.81
N VAL A 84 -0.36 -3.12 11.97
CA VAL A 84 -0.71 -3.34 10.56
C VAL A 84 0.22 -2.56 9.64
N VAL A 85 0.65 -3.20 8.56
CA VAL A 85 1.32 -2.57 7.42
C VAL A 85 0.49 -2.85 6.18
N THR A 86 0.11 -1.82 5.44
CA THR A 86 -0.66 -1.98 4.20
C THR A 86 -0.13 -1.11 3.07
N GLY A 87 -0.23 -1.60 1.84
CA GLY A 87 -0.01 -0.83 0.61
C GLY A 87 -1.32 -0.38 -0.05
N ASN A 88 -2.46 -0.65 0.58
CA ASN A 88 -3.78 -0.45 0.01
C ASN A 88 -4.24 1.00 0.07
N LYS A 89 -3.89 1.77 -0.97
CA LYS A 89 -4.21 3.19 -1.06
C LYS A 89 -5.71 3.48 -1.11
N ALA A 90 -6.49 2.65 -1.81
CA ALA A 90 -7.94 2.84 -1.94
C ALA A 90 -8.65 2.70 -0.58
N LEU A 91 -8.28 1.68 0.19
CA LEU A 91 -8.80 1.45 1.53
C LEU A 91 -8.40 2.58 2.48
N ILE A 92 -7.13 3.02 2.48
CA ILE A 92 -6.68 4.11 3.35
C ILE A 92 -7.32 5.45 2.97
N ALA A 93 -7.50 5.75 1.68
CA ALA A 93 -8.18 6.95 1.23
C ALA A 93 -9.63 7.01 1.72
N LYS A 94 -10.32 5.87 1.75
CA LYS A 94 -11.74 5.79 2.07
C LYS A 94 -12.01 5.57 3.55
N HIS A 95 -11.30 4.63 4.17
CA HIS A 95 -11.53 4.14 5.52
C HIS A 95 -10.43 4.52 6.52
N GLY A 96 -9.42 5.27 6.08
CA GLY A 96 -8.26 5.60 6.92
C GLY A 96 -8.63 6.24 8.24
N LYS A 97 -9.60 7.18 8.24
CA LYS A 97 -10.03 7.89 9.46
C LYS A 97 -10.46 6.94 10.58
N GLU A 98 -11.34 6.01 10.26
CA GLU A 98 -11.87 5.05 11.26
C GLU A 98 -10.81 4.05 11.69
N LEU A 99 -9.99 3.55 10.75
CA LEU A 99 -8.91 2.62 11.05
C LEU A 99 -7.79 3.27 11.88
N PHE A 100 -7.43 4.53 11.61
CA PHE A 100 -6.48 5.27 12.44
C PHE A 100 -7.02 5.55 13.84
N LYS A 101 -8.32 5.87 13.95
CA LYS A 101 -8.96 6.02 15.27
C LYS A 101 -8.86 4.73 16.05
N LEU A 102 -9.18 3.60 15.42
CA LEU A 102 -9.08 2.27 16.06
C LEU A 102 -7.65 1.93 16.47
N ALA A 103 -6.67 2.15 15.57
CA ALA A 103 -5.26 1.93 15.87
C ALA A 103 -4.79 2.78 17.06
N ASN A 104 -5.13 4.07 17.07
CA ASN A 104 -4.76 4.97 18.16
C ASN A 104 -5.39 4.57 19.50
N THR A 105 -6.64 4.13 19.51
CA THR A 105 -7.33 3.66 20.72
C THR A 105 -6.58 2.51 21.41
N HIS A 106 -5.92 1.67 20.63
CA HIS A 106 -5.14 0.54 21.12
C HIS A 106 -3.62 0.78 21.14
N SER A 107 -3.15 2.00 20.90
CA SER A 107 -1.72 2.35 20.79
C SER A 107 -0.96 1.50 19.77
N LEU A 108 -1.60 1.21 18.62
CA LEU A 108 -1.05 0.37 17.57
C LEU A 108 -0.57 1.20 16.37
N ALA A 109 0.44 0.68 15.67
CA ALA A 109 0.87 1.23 14.40
C ALA A 109 0.00 0.72 13.26
N LEU A 110 -0.54 1.64 12.46
CA LEU A 110 -1.08 1.40 11.13
C LEU A 110 -0.17 2.13 10.14
N SER A 111 0.71 1.37 9.48
CA SER A 111 1.73 1.88 8.55
C SER A 111 1.29 1.66 7.11
N TYR A 112 1.39 2.72 6.28
CA TYR A 112 0.90 2.71 4.89
C TYR A 112 1.84 3.47 3.93
N GLU A 113 3.14 3.47 4.21
CA GLU A 113 4.15 4.14 3.37
C GLU A 113 4.10 3.69 1.91
N ALA A 114 3.83 2.40 1.67
CA ALA A 114 3.72 1.85 0.32
C ALA A 114 2.47 2.30 -0.45
N ALA A 115 1.50 2.96 0.19
CA ALA A 115 0.28 3.43 -0.45
C ALA A 115 0.52 4.63 -1.38
N VAL A 116 1.54 5.47 -1.08
CA VAL A 116 1.87 6.66 -1.87
C VAL A 116 3.36 6.71 -2.12
N ALA A 117 3.75 6.92 -3.38
CA ALA A 117 5.14 7.09 -3.81
C ALA A 117 6.07 5.96 -3.29
N GLY A 118 5.71 4.70 -3.55
CA GLY A 118 6.45 3.54 -3.07
C GLY A 118 7.96 3.65 -3.29
N GLY A 119 8.74 3.43 -2.22
CA GLY A 119 10.19 3.63 -2.21
C GLY A 119 10.66 5.03 -1.83
N ILE A 120 9.77 6.03 -1.82
CA ILE A 120 10.03 7.40 -1.33
C ILE A 120 9.31 7.58 0.00
N PRO A 121 9.97 7.93 1.11
CA PRO A 121 9.36 7.98 2.44
C PRO A 121 8.54 9.28 2.66
N VAL A 122 7.62 9.59 1.74
CA VAL A 122 6.86 10.85 1.74
C VAL A 122 5.92 10.96 2.94
N ILE A 123 5.23 9.88 3.30
CA ILE A 123 4.32 9.85 4.45
C ILE A 123 5.09 10.04 5.75
N LYS A 124 6.22 9.35 5.89
CA LYS A 124 7.10 9.48 7.06
C LYS A 124 7.65 10.90 7.19
N ILE A 125 8.07 11.53 6.09
CA ILE A 125 8.55 12.91 6.09
C ILE A 125 7.44 13.85 6.55
N ILE A 126 6.24 13.76 6.00
CA ILE A 126 5.11 14.60 6.39
C ILE A 126 4.75 14.41 7.86
N LYS A 127 4.69 13.15 8.34
CA LYS A 127 4.27 12.86 9.71
C LYS A 127 5.33 13.21 10.77
N ASN A 128 6.60 13.02 10.46
CA ASN A 128 7.65 13.07 11.48
C ASN A 128 8.61 14.27 11.33
N SER A 129 8.85 14.74 10.10
CA SER A 129 9.85 15.80 9.87
C SER A 129 9.24 17.18 9.75
N ILE A 130 8.06 17.30 9.13
CA ILE A 130 7.39 18.59 8.90
C ILE A 130 5.99 18.64 9.55
N SER A 131 5.76 17.82 10.56
CA SER A 131 4.45 17.67 11.21
C SER A 131 3.94 18.92 11.91
N LEU A 132 4.83 19.83 12.31
CA LEU A 132 4.52 21.11 12.96
C LEU A 132 4.38 22.26 11.97
N ASP A 133 4.87 22.10 10.74
CA ASP A 133 4.80 23.14 9.72
C ASP A 133 3.39 23.28 9.15
N ARG A 134 3.08 24.47 8.66
CA ARG A 134 1.87 24.75 7.93
C ARG A 134 2.09 24.50 6.44
N ILE A 135 1.53 23.44 5.91
CA ILE A 135 1.58 23.14 4.49
C ILE A 135 0.43 23.88 3.79
N ASN A 136 0.77 24.73 2.82
CA ASN A 136 -0.20 25.55 2.08
C ASN A 136 -0.53 24.94 0.71
N LYS A 137 0.37 24.10 0.16
CA LYS A 137 0.20 23.55 -1.18
C LYS A 137 0.90 22.19 -1.30
N ILE A 138 0.27 21.27 -2.01
CA ILE A 138 0.87 20.02 -2.50
C ILE A 138 0.77 20.02 -4.02
N SER A 139 1.85 19.67 -4.69
CA SER A 139 1.87 19.48 -6.14
C SER A 139 2.87 18.42 -6.51
N GLY A 140 2.55 17.63 -7.54
CA GLY A 140 3.44 16.56 -8.01
C GLY A 140 2.77 15.67 -9.06
N ILE A 141 3.56 14.75 -9.60
CA ILE A 141 3.09 13.70 -10.51
C ILE A 141 2.79 12.47 -9.65
N LEU A 142 1.54 12.06 -9.58
CA LEU A 142 1.08 10.97 -8.72
C LEU A 142 0.89 9.64 -9.44
N ASN A 143 0.86 9.64 -10.78
CA ASN A 143 0.70 8.43 -11.58
C ASN A 143 1.74 8.39 -12.72
N GLY A 144 2.56 7.35 -12.75
CA GLY A 144 3.64 7.18 -13.73
C GLY A 144 3.12 6.86 -15.14
N THR A 145 2.07 6.07 -15.26
CA THR A 145 1.48 5.66 -16.53
C THR A 145 0.94 6.87 -17.31
N THR A 146 0.12 7.68 -16.66
CA THR A 146 -0.44 8.90 -17.29
C THR A 146 0.64 9.93 -17.61
N ASN A 147 1.63 10.07 -16.74
CA ASN A 147 2.79 10.93 -17.03
C ASN A 147 3.53 10.45 -18.28
N TYR A 148 3.80 9.15 -18.39
CA TYR A 148 4.44 8.58 -19.59
C TYR A 148 3.62 8.83 -20.84
N ILE A 149 2.30 8.59 -20.79
CA ILE A 149 1.39 8.79 -21.93
C ILE A 149 1.43 10.24 -22.39
N LEU A 150 1.19 11.19 -21.49
CA LEU A 150 1.14 12.62 -21.83
C LEU A 150 2.49 13.13 -22.36
N THR A 151 3.59 12.69 -21.75
CA THR A 151 4.94 13.05 -22.20
C THR A 151 5.20 12.55 -23.61
N LYS A 152 4.85 11.30 -23.90
CA LYS A 152 5.05 10.72 -25.23
C LYS A 152 4.15 11.32 -26.31
N MET A 153 2.90 11.62 -25.97
CA MET A 153 2.01 12.36 -26.87
C MET A 153 2.62 13.71 -27.27
N GLN A 154 3.18 14.44 -26.29
CA GLN A 154 3.79 15.75 -26.53
C GLN A 154 5.11 15.66 -27.31
N GLN A 155 5.98 14.72 -26.97
CA GLN A 155 7.32 14.60 -27.58
C GLN A 155 7.28 14.02 -29.01
N ASP A 156 6.46 12.97 -29.19
CA ASP A 156 6.47 12.17 -30.42
C ASP A 156 5.27 12.52 -31.30
N ASN A 157 4.42 13.46 -30.91
CA ASN A 157 3.18 13.86 -31.60
C ASN A 157 2.26 12.68 -31.96
N LEU A 158 2.16 11.70 -31.02
CA LEU A 158 1.36 10.50 -31.18
C LEU A 158 -0.03 10.68 -30.57
N SER A 159 -1.01 9.93 -31.08
CA SER A 159 -2.34 9.87 -30.48
C SER A 159 -2.32 9.13 -29.15
N PHE A 160 -3.32 9.43 -28.29
CA PHE A 160 -3.49 8.76 -27.02
C PHE A 160 -3.52 7.23 -27.13
N ASP A 161 -4.30 6.69 -28.07
CA ASP A 161 -4.45 5.25 -28.26
C ASP A 161 -3.14 4.57 -28.69
N ALA A 162 -2.36 5.23 -29.56
CA ALA A 162 -1.06 4.73 -29.97
C ALA A 162 -0.09 4.65 -28.80
N VAL A 163 -0.03 5.69 -27.97
CA VAL A 163 0.88 5.72 -26.79
C VAL A 163 0.40 4.77 -25.70
N LEU A 164 -0.91 4.63 -25.49
CA LEU A 164 -1.46 3.67 -24.54
C LEU A 164 -1.08 2.23 -24.91
N LYS A 165 -1.14 1.89 -26.20
CA LYS A 165 -0.68 0.57 -26.67
C LYS A 165 0.80 0.36 -26.36
N ILE A 166 1.65 1.35 -26.67
CA ILE A 166 3.08 1.29 -26.35
C ILE A 166 3.32 1.13 -24.85
N ALA A 167 2.55 1.83 -24.00
CA ALA A 167 2.67 1.73 -22.55
C ALA A 167 2.32 0.32 -22.05
N LYS A 168 1.30 -0.32 -22.61
CA LYS A 168 0.93 -1.70 -22.32
C LYS A 168 2.02 -2.69 -22.75
N ASP A 169 2.52 -2.55 -23.99
CA ASP A 169 3.56 -3.43 -24.53
C ASP A 169 4.87 -3.35 -23.71
N LYS A 170 5.15 -2.19 -23.11
CA LYS A 170 6.29 -1.97 -22.21
C LYS A 170 6.01 -2.39 -20.77
N GLY A 171 4.81 -2.84 -20.42
CA GLY A 171 4.44 -3.27 -19.08
C GLY A 171 4.28 -2.14 -18.07
N PHE A 172 4.06 -0.90 -18.49
CA PHE A 172 3.74 0.21 -17.59
C PHE A 172 2.33 0.10 -17.01
N THR A 173 1.42 -0.58 -17.70
CA THR A 173 0.04 -0.81 -17.29
C THR A 173 -0.53 -2.04 -17.98
N SER A 174 -1.58 -2.62 -17.41
CA SER A 174 -2.39 -3.71 -17.99
C SER A 174 -3.75 -3.18 -18.41
N ASP A 175 -4.56 -4.02 -19.09
CA ASP A 175 -5.93 -3.64 -19.46
C ASP A 175 -6.83 -3.30 -18.25
N GLN A 176 -6.60 -3.95 -17.12
CA GLN A 176 -7.34 -3.68 -15.90
C GLN A 176 -6.83 -2.43 -15.17
N GLU A 177 -5.52 -2.29 -15.03
CA GLU A 177 -4.89 -1.17 -14.34
C GLU A 177 -5.04 0.14 -15.12
N SER A 178 -5.00 0.08 -16.46
CA SER A 178 -5.15 1.28 -17.31
C SER A 178 -6.46 2.04 -17.06
N LYS A 179 -7.54 1.35 -16.72
CA LYS A 179 -8.82 2.00 -16.41
C LYS A 179 -8.72 2.85 -15.12
N LEU A 180 -7.99 2.38 -14.13
CA LEU A 180 -7.78 3.11 -12.87
C LEU A 180 -6.79 4.27 -13.06
N ASP A 181 -5.75 4.06 -13.86
CA ASP A 181 -4.74 5.07 -14.17
C ASP A 181 -5.34 6.22 -15.00
N ILE A 182 -5.96 5.89 -16.14
CA ILE A 182 -6.53 6.86 -17.08
C ILE A 182 -7.77 7.54 -16.49
N GLY A 183 -8.58 6.81 -15.71
CA GLY A 183 -9.71 7.37 -14.99
C GLY A 183 -9.34 8.30 -13.82
N GLY A 184 -8.03 8.41 -13.50
CA GLY A 184 -7.54 9.27 -12.42
C GLY A 184 -7.75 8.73 -11.02
N TYR A 185 -8.33 7.54 -10.84
CA TYR A 185 -8.64 6.98 -9.52
C TYR A 185 -7.37 6.73 -8.69
N ASP A 186 -6.31 6.23 -9.32
CA ASP A 186 -5.02 6.03 -8.65
C ASP A 186 -4.46 7.34 -8.08
N ALA A 187 -4.44 8.37 -8.91
CA ALA A 187 -3.97 9.70 -8.50
C ALA A 187 -4.87 10.33 -7.43
N ALA A 188 -6.19 10.17 -7.55
CA ALA A 188 -7.16 10.68 -6.60
C ALA A 188 -6.99 10.04 -5.21
N HIS A 189 -6.83 8.72 -5.11
CA HIS A 189 -6.57 8.06 -3.83
C HIS A 189 -5.28 8.57 -3.17
N LYS A 190 -4.18 8.68 -3.93
CA LYS A 190 -2.91 9.19 -3.43
C LYS A 190 -3.03 10.65 -2.96
N LEU A 191 -3.70 11.49 -3.74
CA LEU A 191 -3.94 12.89 -3.39
C LEU A 191 -4.80 13.01 -2.12
N THR A 192 -5.83 12.20 -1.98
CA THR A 192 -6.69 12.16 -0.77
C THR A 192 -5.85 11.85 0.47
N ILE A 193 -4.99 10.85 0.41
CA ILE A 193 -4.10 10.49 1.52
C ILE A 193 -3.18 11.64 1.87
N LEU A 194 -2.48 12.21 0.87
CA LEU A 194 -1.55 13.32 1.08
C LEU A 194 -2.26 14.57 1.61
N SER A 195 -3.40 14.93 1.04
CA SER A 195 -4.18 16.09 1.48
C SER A 195 -4.67 15.93 2.91
N THR A 196 -5.16 14.74 3.28
CA THR A 196 -5.59 14.45 4.65
C THR A 196 -4.44 14.63 5.65
N LEU A 197 -3.25 14.15 5.30
CA LEU A 197 -2.06 14.30 6.14
C LEU A 197 -1.60 15.75 6.25
N CYS A 198 -1.48 16.45 5.13
CA CYS A 198 -0.87 17.78 5.07
C CYS A 198 -1.79 18.88 5.60
N PHE A 199 -3.07 18.81 5.30
CA PHE A 199 -4.04 19.83 5.72
C PHE A 199 -4.81 19.47 6.97
N LYS A 200 -4.53 18.30 7.56
CA LYS A 200 -5.18 17.78 8.79
C LYS A 200 -6.72 17.79 8.69
N SER A 201 -7.23 17.60 7.49
CA SER A 201 -8.67 17.61 7.15
C SER A 201 -9.08 16.28 6.54
N ASN A 202 -10.36 15.92 6.69
CA ASN A 202 -10.88 14.69 6.08
C ASN A 202 -11.34 14.99 4.66
N PHE A 203 -10.54 14.66 3.68
CA PHE A 203 -10.93 14.68 2.29
C PHE A 203 -11.60 13.35 1.92
N LYS A 204 -12.60 13.38 1.05
CA LYS A 204 -13.25 12.20 0.47
C LYS A 204 -13.05 12.24 -1.04
N ASN A 205 -12.86 11.08 -1.65
CA ASN A 205 -13.06 10.91 -3.08
C ASN A 205 -14.55 10.74 -3.32
N GLU A 206 -15.18 11.69 -3.96
CA GLU A 206 -16.53 11.58 -4.49
C GLU A 206 -16.52 11.02 -5.90
#